data_b9a33898145cf0fd7f36fec33df1cc19
#
_entry.id   b9a33898145cf0fd7f36fec33df1cc19
#
_cell.length_a   1.000
_cell.length_b   1.000
_cell.length_c   1.000
_cell.angle_alpha   90.00
_cell.angle_beta   90.00
_cell.angle_gamma   90.00
#
_symmetry.space_group_name_H-M   'P 1'
#
loop_
_entity.id
_entity.type
_entity.pdbx_description
1 polymer ?
#
loop_
_entity_poly.entity_id
_entity_poly.type
_entity_poly.pdbx_seq_one_letter_code
_entity_poly.pdbx_strand_id
1 'polypeptide(L)'
;MTGYENLYSAMIPELAKHYQITEFDYRNNPHTTSVSHCRSHLYKLILIELYLHEHRLKYKNSLILLDGINSLHHLVFLKTNWSLEQINSLGLYAKLFVLLDEIVPSKLSDKAQSYLEVISKSQNLLPVDLASYAGWVIGSGDQFLKYN
;
A
#
# COMPACT_ATOMS: atom_id res chain seq x y z
N MET A 1 -18.52 -7.74 1.15
CA MET A 1 -17.26 -7.34 0.48
C MET A 1 -16.07 -7.98 1.18
N THR A 2 -15.03 -8.34 0.42
CA THR A 2 -13.79 -8.85 0.98
C THR A 2 -12.99 -7.71 1.64
N GLY A 3 -11.99 -8.08 2.44
CA GLY A 3 -11.08 -7.09 3.03
C GLY A 3 -10.34 -6.27 1.97
N TYR A 4 -9.96 -6.89 0.86
CA TYR A 4 -9.31 -6.19 -0.25
C TYR A 4 -10.23 -5.12 -0.87
N GLU A 5 -11.48 -5.45 -1.10
CA GLU A 5 -12.47 -4.51 -1.63
C GLU A 5 -12.77 -3.38 -0.65
N ASN A 6 -12.82 -3.69 0.64
CA ASN A 6 -13.00 -2.68 1.68
C ASN A 6 -11.81 -1.71 1.73
N LEU A 7 -10.60 -2.23 1.63
CA LEU A 7 -9.39 -1.41 1.58
C LEU A 7 -9.40 -0.49 0.35
N TYR A 8 -9.66 -1.06 -0.82
CA TYR A 8 -9.74 -0.32 -2.08
C TYR A 8 -10.77 0.81 -2.00
N SER A 9 -11.96 0.49 -1.52
CA SER A 9 -13.04 1.47 -1.38
C SER A 9 -12.73 2.56 -0.36
N ALA A 10 -12.00 2.24 0.69
CA ALA A 10 -11.59 3.23 1.70
C ALA A 10 -10.51 4.18 1.17
N MET A 11 -9.63 3.71 0.29
CA MET A 11 -8.56 4.53 -0.29
C MET A 11 -9.06 5.53 -1.34
N ILE A 12 -10.10 5.18 -2.10
CA ILE A 12 -10.54 6.01 -3.23
C ILE A 12 -10.83 7.45 -2.81
N PRO A 13 -11.67 7.73 -1.78
CA PRO A 13 -11.97 9.12 -1.43
C PRO A 13 -10.73 9.90 -0.96
N GLU A 14 -9.82 9.26 -0.27
CA GLU A 14 -8.60 9.94 0.20
C GLU A 14 -7.69 10.31 -0.97
N LEU A 15 -7.47 9.40 -1.90
CA LEU A 15 -6.64 9.65 -3.07
C LEU A 15 -7.32 10.62 -4.05
N ALA A 16 -8.62 10.49 -4.25
CA ALA A 16 -9.38 11.41 -5.11
C ALA A 16 -9.27 12.85 -4.61
N LYS A 17 -9.39 13.05 -3.30
CA LYS A 17 -9.23 14.36 -2.67
C LYS A 17 -7.83 14.93 -2.90
N HIS A 18 -6.80 14.12 -2.74
CA HIS A 18 -5.41 14.54 -2.98
C HIS A 18 -5.19 14.99 -4.43
N TYR A 19 -5.75 14.26 -5.39
CA TYR A 19 -5.64 14.56 -6.82
C TYR A 19 -6.70 15.54 -7.33
N GLN A 20 -7.55 16.07 -6.44
CA GLN A 20 -8.59 17.06 -6.78
C GLN A 20 -9.55 16.55 -7.86
N ILE A 21 -9.93 15.28 -7.76
CA ILE A 21 -10.93 14.65 -8.63
C ILE A 21 -12.10 14.13 -7.78
N THR A 22 -13.23 13.86 -8.41
CA THR A 22 -14.36 13.23 -7.74
C THR A 22 -14.24 11.70 -7.78
N GLU A 23 -14.93 11.00 -6.89
CA GLU A 23 -15.00 9.53 -6.96
C GLU A 23 -15.69 9.08 -8.27
N PHE A 24 -16.64 9.86 -8.77
CA PHE A 24 -17.27 9.60 -10.05
C PHE A 24 -16.24 9.63 -11.18
N ASP A 25 -15.36 10.65 -11.21
CA ASP A 25 -14.30 10.75 -12.22
C ASP A 25 -13.33 9.56 -12.11
N TYR A 26 -12.96 9.19 -10.89
CA TYR A 26 -12.10 8.03 -10.66
C TYR A 26 -12.68 6.76 -11.31
N ARG A 27 -13.99 6.55 -11.16
CA ARG A 27 -14.65 5.33 -11.64
C ARG A 27 -14.98 5.37 -13.13
N ASN A 28 -15.31 6.54 -13.68
CA ASN A 28 -15.92 6.65 -14.99
C ASN A 28 -15.06 7.34 -16.04
N ASN A 29 -14.01 8.07 -15.65
CA ASN A 29 -13.17 8.83 -16.57
C ASN A 29 -11.71 8.40 -16.51
N PRO A 30 -11.37 7.13 -16.88
CA PRO A 30 -10.05 6.57 -16.66
C PRO A 30 -8.95 7.18 -17.54
N HIS A 31 -9.33 7.94 -18.57
CA HIS A 31 -8.36 8.46 -19.56
C HIS A 31 -7.83 9.85 -19.22
N THR A 32 -8.34 10.52 -18.20
CA THR A 32 -7.78 11.81 -17.78
C THR A 32 -6.45 11.59 -17.07
N THR A 33 -5.53 12.52 -17.22
CA THR A 33 -4.19 12.43 -16.62
C THR A 33 -4.26 12.34 -15.09
N SER A 34 -5.10 13.18 -14.47
CA SER A 34 -5.27 13.18 -13.00
C SER A 34 -5.79 11.85 -12.49
N VAL A 35 -6.78 11.25 -13.17
CA VAL A 35 -7.33 9.95 -12.79
C VAL A 35 -6.29 8.85 -12.97
N SER A 36 -5.52 8.87 -14.06
CA SER A 36 -4.47 7.89 -14.31
C SER A 36 -3.39 7.93 -13.22
N HIS A 37 -2.97 9.12 -12.80
CA HIS A 37 -2.01 9.28 -11.70
C HIS A 37 -2.61 8.80 -10.37
N CYS A 38 -3.86 9.15 -10.10
CA CYS A 38 -4.56 8.73 -8.88
C CYS A 38 -4.65 7.20 -8.81
N ARG A 39 -5.06 6.55 -9.88
CA ARG A 39 -5.17 5.09 -9.95
C ARG A 39 -3.80 4.41 -9.78
N SER A 40 -2.76 4.96 -10.38
CA SER A 40 -1.40 4.43 -10.24
C SER A 40 -0.89 4.55 -8.80
N HIS A 41 -1.15 5.69 -8.15
CA HIS A 41 -0.78 5.91 -6.77
C HIS A 41 -1.52 4.92 -5.85
N LEU A 42 -2.82 4.79 -6.03
CA LEU A 42 -3.65 3.86 -5.26
C LEU A 42 -3.17 2.42 -5.43
N TYR A 43 -2.86 1.99 -6.65
CA TYR A 43 -2.32 0.65 -6.91
C TYR A 43 -1.05 0.39 -6.07
N LYS A 44 -0.12 1.34 -6.08
CA LYS A 44 1.14 1.18 -5.32
C LYS A 44 0.91 1.15 -3.82
N LEU A 45 -0.02 1.96 -3.31
CA LEU A 45 -0.38 1.93 -1.89
C LEU A 45 -1.04 0.60 -1.51
N ILE A 46 -1.91 0.07 -2.35
CA ILE A 46 -2.50 -1.25 -2.11
C ILE A 46 -1.44 -2.34 -2.11
N LEU A 47 -0.51 -2.31 -3.06
CA LEU A 47 0.61 -3.25 -3.08
C LEU A 47 1.38 -3.24 -1.74
N ILE A 48 1.67 -2.05 -1.23
CA ILE A 48 2.34 -1.91 0.06
C ILE A 48 1.49 -2.52 1.18
N GLU A 49 0.21 -2.15 1.26
CA GLU A 49 -0.67 -2.64 2.33
C GLU A 49 -0.84 -4.16 2.29
N LEU A 50 -0.98 -4.74 1.11
CA LEU A 50 -1.08 -6.20 0.97
C LEU A 50 0.21 -6.89 1.40
N TYR A 51 1.36 -6.33 1.05
CA TYR A 51 2.64 -6.88 1.48
C TYR A 51 2.80 -6.82 3.00
N LEU A 52 2.45 -5.69 3.60
CA LEU A 52 2.47 -5.52 5.06
C LEU A 52 1.52 -6.49 5.74
N HIS A 53 0.35 -6.70 5.17
CA HIS A 53 -0.63 -7.66 5.71
C HIS A 53 -0.07 -9.09 5.74
N GLU A 54 0.51 -9.54 4.63
CA GLU A 54 1.09 -10.89 4.56
C GLU A 54 2.28 -11.03 5.51
N HIS A 55 3.05 -9.97 5.69
CA HIS A 55 4.11 -9.94 6.68
C HIS A 55 3.57 -10.07 8.11
N ARG A 56 2.49 -9.35 8.44
CA ARG A 56 1.82 -9.47 9.75
C ARG A 56 1.35 -10.88 10.01
N LEU A 57 0.81 -11.55 9.00
CA LEU A 57 0.32 -12.93 9.15
C LEU A 57 1.45 -13.90 9.53
N LYS A 58 2.65 -13.71 9.03
CA LYS A 58 3.80 -14.52 9.40
C LYS A 58 4.15 -14.42 10.89
N TYR A 59 3.84 -13.28 11.51
CA TYR A 59 4.20 -12.96 12.90
C TYR A 59 2.99 -12.84 13.81
N LYS A 60 1.83 -13.36 13.39
CA LYS A 60 0.58 -13.21 14.15
C LYS A 60 0.60 -13.79 15.56
N ASN A 61 1.45 -14.78 15.80
CA ASN A 61 1.60 -15.44 17.11
C ASN A 61 2.88 -15.00 17.83
N SER A 62 3.51 -13.94 17.37
CA SER A 62 4.75 -13.43 17.95
C SER A 62 4.48 -12.58 19.19
N LEU A 63 5.55 -12.31 19.94
CA LEU A 63 5.50 -11.54 21.19
C LEU A 63 4.95 -10.13 21.01
N ILE A 64 5.21 -9.51 19.84
CA ILE A 64 4.78 -8.15 19.53
C ILE A 64 3.90 -8.19 18.28
N LEU A 65 2.76 -7.48 18.36
CA LEU A 65 1.91 -7.27 17.19
C LEU A 65 2.56 -6.27 16.23
N LEU A 66 2.59 -6.63 14.95
CA LEU A 66 3.10 -5.74 13.90
C LEU A 66 1.97 -4.90 13.27
N ASP A 67 1.16 -4.27 14.11
CA ASP A 67 0.06 -3.42 13.67
C ASP A 67 0.54 -2.08 13.08
N GLY A 68 -0.27 -1.48 12.24
CA GLY A 68 0.02 -0.19 11.62
C GLY A 68 1.38 -0.16 10.93
N ILE A 69 2.14 0.89 11.17
CA ILE A 69 3.47 1.11 10.57
C ILE A 69 4.53 0.14 11.11
N ASN A 70 4.27 -0.56 12.20
CA ASN A 70 5.25 -1.47 12.80
C ASN A 70 5.65 -2.61 11.85
N SER A 71 4.74 -3.04 10.99
CA SER A 71 5.05 -4.05 9.98
C SER A 71 6.09 -3.56 8.97
N LEU A 72 5.98 -2.29 8.55
CA LEU A 72 6.98 -1.68 7.67
C LEU A 72 8.33 -1.54 8.37
N HIS A 73 8.32 -1.07 9.61
CA HIS A 73 9.54 -0.91 10.40
C HIS A 73 10.24 -2.25 10.62
N HIS A 74 9.49 -3.32 10.87
CA HIS A 74 10.06 -4.65 11.03
C HIS A 74 10.71 -5.16 9.74
N LEU A 75 10.09 -4.90 8.59
CA LEU A 75 10.70 -5.24 7.30
C LEU A 75 12.03 -4.50 7.10
N VAL A 76 12.08 -3.21 7.41
CA VAL A 76 13.32 -2.43 7.32
C VAL A 76 14.37 -2.99 8.29
N PHE A 77 13.95 -3.33 9.50
CA PHE A 77 14.84 -3.96 10.49
C PHE A 77 15.44 -5.25 9.96
N LEU A 78 14.63 -6.14 9.41
CA LEU A 78 15.12 -7.41 8.86
C LEU A 78 16.12 -7.21 7.72
N LYS A 79 15.97 -6.15 6.94
CA LYS A 79 16.83 -5.85 5.80
C LYS A 79 18.15 -5.20 6.21
N THR A 80 18.13 -4.37 7.25
CA THR A 80 19.26 -3.48 7.59
C THR A 80 19.92 -3.81 8.92
N ASN A 81 19.21 -4.41 9.86
CA ASN A 81 19.59 -4.56 11.27
C ASN A 81 19.81 -3.21 11.99
N TRP A 82 19.28 -2.12 11.46
CA TRP A 82 19.33 -0.82 12.10
C TRP A 82 18.49 -0.81 13.38
N SER A 83 18.84 0.06 14.33
CA SER A 83 18.04 0.21 15.55
C SER A 83 16.65 0.75 15.25
N LEU A 84 15.68 0.50 16.14
CA LEU A 84 14.33 1.05 16.00
C LEU A 84 14.36 2.58 15.97
N GLU A 85 15.25 3.21 16.75
CA GLU A 85 15.41 4.65 16.74
C GLU A 85 15.85 5.17 15.37
N GLN A 86 16.84 4.53 14.75
CA GLN A 86 17.28 4.88 13.40
C GLN A 86 16.13 4.70 12.39
N ILE A 87 15.40 3.59 12.46
CA ILE A 87 14.30 3.31 11.56
C ILE A 87 13.19 4.35 11.73
N ASN A 88 12.82 4.67 12.97
CA ASN A 88 11.78 5.66 13.25
C ASN A 88 12.16 7.06 12.72
N SER A 89 13.43 7.38 12.66
CA SER A 89 13.89 8.68 12.16
C SER A 89 13.88 8.78 10.63
N LEU A 90 13.76 7.67 9.91
CA LEU A 90 13.71 7.68 8.45
C LEU A 90 12.37 8.21 7.94
N GLY A 91 12.42 8.98 6.84
CA GLY A 91 11.22 9.30 6.09
C GLY A 91 10.68 8.10 5.30
N LEU A 92 9.46 8.21 4.80
CA LEU A 92 8.81 7.13 4.04
C LEU A 92 9.64 6.73 2.80
N TYR A 93 10.16 7.71 2.06
CA TYR A 93 10.99 7.45 0.88
C TYR A 93 12.16 6.51 1.20
N ALA A 94 12.90 6.79 2.26
CA ALA A 94 14.06 5.98 2.64
C ALA A 94 13.66 4.56 3.02
N LYS A 95 12.55 4.39 3.73
CA LYS A 95 12.03 3.07 4.11
C LYS A 95 11.65 2.25 2.88
N LEU A 96 10.94 2.86 1.93
CA LEU A 96 10.54 2.18 0.69
C LEU A 96 11.74 1.90 -0.21
N PHE A 97 12.72 2.81 -0.24
CA PHE A 97 13.96 2.59 -0.99
C PHE A 97 14.69 1.33 -0.54
N VAL A 98 14.79 1.13 0.77
CA VAL A 98 15.42 -0.08 1.34
C VAL A 98 14.66 -1.35 0.93
N LEU A 99 13.35 -1.25 0.71
CA LEU A 99 12.47 -2.39 0.45
C LEU A 99 12.07 -2.54 -1.02
N LEU A 100 12.79 -1.89 -1.96
CA LEU A 100 12.45 -1.93 -3.38
C LEU A 100 12.35 -3.35 -3.94
N ASP A 101 13.21 -4.25 -3.52
CA ASP A 101 13.23 -5.64 -3.99
C ASP A 101 12.31 -6.55 -3.19
N GLU A 102 11.78 -6.06 -2.06
CA GLU A 102 10.88 -6.84 -1.20
C GLU A 102 9.42 -6.61 -1.56
N ILE A 103 9.02 -5.34 -1.67
CA ILE A 103 7.62 -4.98 -1.93
C ILE A 103 7.36 -5.03 -3.44
N VAL A 104 7.22 -6.23 -3.96
CA VAL A 104 6.95 -6.49 -5.37
C VAL A 104 5.80 -7.49 -5.51
N PRO A 105 4.95 -7.38 -6.55
CA PRO A 105 3.80 -8.27 -6.69
C PRO A 105 4.14 -9.76 -6.68
N SER A 106 5.27 -10.14 -7.26
CA SER A 106 5.67 -11.56 -7.37
C SER A 106 5.92 -12.23 -6.03
N LYS A 107 6.11 -11.48 -4.96
CA LYS A 107 6.34 -12.00 -3.60
C LYS A 107 5.07 -12.12 -2.77
N LEU A 108 3.93 -11.74 -3.32
CA LEU A 108 2.64 -11.87 -2.68
C LEU A 108 2.03 -13.24 -2.93
N SER A 109 1.04 -13.60 -2.12
CA SER A 109 0.21 -14.78 -2.36
C SER A 109 -0.51 -14.71 -3.70
N ASP A 110 -0.92 -15.85 -4.24
CA ASP A 110 -1.67 -15.91 -5.49
C ASP A 110 -2.96 -15.11 -5.42
N LYS A 111 -3.63 -15.14 -4.28
CA LYS A 111 -4.86 -14.36 -4.05
C LYS A 111 -4.61 -12.86 -4.17
N ALA A 112 -3.55 -12.36 -3.53
CA ALA A 112 -3.19 -10.94 -3.58
C ALA A 112 -2.74 -10.53 -4.99
N GLN A 113 -1.94 -11.35 -5.65
CA GLN A 113 -1.53 -11.09 -7.03
C GLN A 113 -2.72 -11.00 -7.97
N SER A 114 -3.67 -11.92 -7.86
CA SER A 114 -4.89 -11.91 -8.67
C SER A 114 -5.71 -10.65 -8.45
N TYR A 115 -5.80 -10.19 -7.20
CA TYR A 115 -6.51 -8.95 -6.90
C TYR A 115 -5.81 -7.73 -7.52
N LEU A 116 -4.49 -7.66 -7.44
CA LEU A 116 -3.73 -6.58 -8.07
C LEU A 116 -3.93 -6.57 -9.59
N GLU A 117 -3.97 -7.72 -10.23
CA GLU A 117 -4.24 -7.83 -11.66
C GLU A 117 -5.62 -7.27 -12.01
N VAL A 118 -6.63 -7.58 -11.21
CA VAL A 118 -8.00 -7.08 -11.43
C VAL A 118 -8.06 -5.56 -11.36
N ILE A 119 -7.45 -4.95 -10.34
CA ILE A 119 -7.52 -3.49 -10.18
C ILE A 119 -6.62 -2.73 -11.14
N SER A 120 -5.61 -3.38 -11.72
CA SER A 120 -4.71 -2.76 -12.70
C SER A 120 -5.10 -3.06 -14.16
N LYS A 121 -6.14 -3.87 -14.36
CA LYS A 121 -6.58 -4.27 -15.69
C LYS A 121 -6.96 -3.05 -16.54
N SER A 122 -6.46 -3.01 -17.78
CA SER A 122 -6.71 -1.92 -18.72
C SER A 122 -6.15 -0.56 -18.28
N GLN A 123 -5.22 -0.55 -17.34
CA GLN A 123 -4.56 0.67 -16.89
C GLN A 123 -3.09 0.68 -17.31
N ASN A 124 -2.61 1.86 -17.72
CA ASN A 124 -1.19 2.12 -17.82
C ASN A 124 -0.73 2.70 -16.48
N LEU A 125 0.07 1.95 -15.75
CA LEU A 125 0.60 2.43 -14.47
C LEU A 125 1.67 3.49 -14.74
N LEU A 126 1.48 4.67 -14.16
CA LEU A 126 2.36 5.82 -14.31
C LEU A 126 3.30 5.93 -13.11
N PRO A 127 4.49 6.51 -13.28
CA PRO A 127 5.34 6.85 -12.14
C PRO A 127 4.63 7.84 -11.22
N VAL A 128 4.66 7.59 -9.91
CA VAL A 128 4.12 8.49 -8.90
C VAL A 128 5.11 8.61 -7.75
N ASP A 129 5.10 9.75 -7.09
CA ASP A 129 5.92 10.01 -5.91
C ASP A 129 5.18 9.53 -4.66
N LEU A 130 5.57 8.37 -4.13
CA LEU A 130 4.97 7.81 -2.92
C LEU A 130 5.36 8.55 -1.65
N ALA A 131 6.41 9.39 -1.71
CA ALA A 131 6.79 10.23 -0.57
C ALA A 131 5.84 11.41 -0.39
N SER A 132 5.06 11.77 -1.43
CA SER A 132 4.04 12.81 -1.32
C SER A 132 2.89 12.33 -0.44
N TYR A 133 2.44 13.20 0.47
CA TYR A 133 1.28 12.90 1.31
C TYR A 133 0.01 12.88 0.45
N ALA A 134 -0.68 11.77 0.46
CA ALA A 134 -1.91 11.57 -0.32
C ALA A 134 -3.15 11.31 0.55
N GLY A 135 -3.09 11.65 1.84
CA GLY A 135 -4.19 11.42 2.78
C GLY A 135 -4.26 10.00 3.31
N TRP A 136 -3.43 9.10 2.82
CA TRP A 136 -3.41 7.71 3.30
C TRP A 136 -2.17 7.45 4.18
N VAL A 137 -2.41 6.92 5.38
CA VAL A 137 -1.34 6.56 6.31
C VAL A 137 -0.89 5.13 6.03
N ILE A 138 0.36 4.94 5.64
CA ILE A 138 0.94 3.61 5.39
C ILE A 138 0.81 2.75 6.65
N GLY A 139 0.32 1.55 6.48
CA GLY A 139 0.08 0.59 7.56
C GLY A 139 -1.36 0.57 8.06
N SER A 140 -2.15 1.62 7.79
CA SER A 140 -3.54 1.70 8.27
C SER A 140 -4.49 0.72 7.57
N GLY A 141 -4.02 0.04 6.52
CA GLY A 141 -4.78 -1.00 5.85
C GLY A 141 -5.07 -2.22 6.72
N ASP A 142 -4.36 -2.40 7.82
CA ASP A 142 -4.55 -3.54 8.73
C ASP A 142 -5.99 -3.65 9.24
N GLN A 143 -6.65 -2.53 9.50
CA GLN A 143 -8.04 -2.50 9.98
C GLN A 143 -9.03 -3.09 8.96
N PHE A 144 -8.70 -3.12 7.68
CA PHE A 144 -9.55 -3.67 6.62
C PHE A 144 -9.18 -5.11 6.27
N LEU A 145 -7.94 -5.53 6.52
CA LEU A 145 -7.39 -6.78 6.00
C LEU A 145 -7.36 -7.92 7.03
N LYS A 146 -7.51 -7.63 8.30
CA LYS A 146 -7.31 -8.60 9.38
C LYS A 146 -8.21 -9.85 9.33
N TYR A 147 -9.28 -9.82 8.58
CA TYR A 147 -10.21 -10.95 8.42
C TYR A 147 -10.17 -11.58 7.03
N ASN A 148 -9.14 -11.32 6.31
CA ASN A 148 -9.01 -11.79 4.92
C ASN A 148 -8.36 -13.16 4.85
#